data_5da28d1a33ef8102ed4d401c47320cb4
#
_entry.id   5da28d1a33ef8102ed4d401c47320cb4
#
_cell.length_a   1.000
_cell.length_b   1.000
_cell.length_c   1.000
_cell.angle_alpha   90.00
_cell.angle_beta   90.00
_cell.angle_gamma   90.00
#
_symmetry.space_group_name_H-M   'P 1'
#
loop_
_entity.id
_entity.type
_entity.pdbx_description
1 polymer ?
#
loop_
_entity_poly.entity_id
_entity_poly.type
_entity_poly.pdbx_seq_one_letter_code
_entity_poly.pdbx_strand_id
1 'polypeptide(L)'
;MLRKLWAKVKAIWQLARSERASPREIGWAFGIGAFLACTPAMGFHGWLALGAATVLKKNRLFAWLGSRISNMLILPFIVIAEVQVAHRLRAGEWLVLDRGTVIHQAPSLILDWCIGSIPVGGAIGILLGLLAWAIATHRQRRASPSPPAEG
;
A
#
# COMPACT_ATOMS: atom_id res chain seq x y z
N MET A 1 9.06 0.71 29.30
CA MET A 1 8.76 0.30 27.91
C MET A 1 7.98 1.36 27.15
N LEU A 2 6.88 1.91 27.66
CA LEU A 2 6.06 2.94 26.99
C LEU A 2 6.84 4.21 26.57
N ARG A 3 7.74 4.74 27.41
CA ARG A 3 8.55 5.94 27.07
C ARG A 3 9.43 5.74 25.84
N LYS A 4 9.99 4.53 25.63
CA LYS A 4 10.79 4.21 24.44
C LYS A 4 9.90 4.09 23.17
N LEU A 5 8.67 3.59 23.34
CA LEU A 5 7.68 3.52 22.25
C LEU A 5 7.24 4.93 21.83
N TRP A 6 6.92 5.80 22.79
CA TRP A 6 6.57 7.20 22.55
C TRP A 6 7.71 7.99 21.93
N ALA A 7 8.96 7.75 22.33
CA ALA A 7 10.13 8.38 21.72
C ALA A 7 10.29 7.95 20.24
N LYS A 8 10.06 6.67 19.92
CA LYS A 8 10.08 6.19 18.54
C LYS A 8 8.93 6.78 17.70
N VAL A 9 7.73 6.83 18.24
CA VAL A 9 6.57 7.47 17.57
C VAL A 9 6.84 8.96 17.33
N LYS A 10 7.42 9.66 18.31
CA LYS A 10 7.76 11.07 18.17
C LYS A 10 8.89 11.31 17.17
N ALA A 11 9.90 10.42 17.11
CA ALA A 11 10.96 10.48 16.12
C ALA A 11 10.43 10.23 14.69
N ILE A 12 9.53 9.26 14.51
CA ILE A 12 8.86 8.99 13.23
C ILE A 12 8.00 10.19 12.82
N TRP A 13 7.30 10.81 13.77
CA TRP A 13 6.50 12.01 13.53
C TRP A 13 7.35 13.24 13.17
N GLN A 14 8.51 13.39 13.79
CA GLN A 14 9.46 14.46 13.48
C GLN A 14 10.09 14.24 12.09
N LEU A 15 10.43 12.99 11.73
CA LEU A 15 10.89 12.63 10.38
C LEU A 15 9.82 12.94 9.33
N ALA A 16 8.54 12.67 9.64
CA ALA A 16 7.42 12.99 8.78
C ALA A 16 7.21 14.50 8.57
N ARG A 17 7.50 15.31 9.60
CA ARG A 17 7.41 16.78 9.53
C ARG A 17 8.60 17.42 8.84
N SER A 18 9.79 16.84 8.93
CA SER A 18 11.01 17.38 8.31
C SER A 18 11.05 17.16 6.79
N GLU A 19 10.43 16.11 6.30
CA GLU A 19 10.19 15.93 4.88
C GLU A 19 8.90 16.69 4.51
N ARG A 20 9.00 17.91 4.01
CA ARG A 20 7.91 18.64 3.35
C ARG A 20 7.47 17.87 2.10
N ALA A 21 6.77 16.74 2.32
CA ALA A 21 6.26 15.95 1.22
C ALA A 21 5.13 16.70 0.54
N SER A 22 5.27 16.97 -0.76
CA SER A 22 4.18 17.50 -1.55
C SER A 22 3.01 16.50 -1.57
N PRO A 23 1.76 16.94 -1.75
CA PRO A 23 0.62 16.02 -1.87
C PRO A 23 0.84 14.92 -2.89
N ARG A 24 1.52 15.24 -4.00
CA ARG A 24 1.86 14.28 -5.06
C ARG A 24 2.85 13.22 -4.57
N GLU A 25 3.85 13.60 -3.80
CA GLU A 25 4.80 12.65 -3.20
C GLU A 25 4.13 11.73 -2.19
N ILE A 26 3.20 12.25 -1.38
CA ILE A 26 2.38 11.48 -0.46
C ILE A 26 1.59 10.41 -1.23
N GLY A 27 0.89 10.82 -2.30
CA GLY A 27 0.14 9.90 -3.15
C GLY A 27 0.99 8.79 -3.74
N TRP A 28 2.13 9.14 -4.35
CA TRP A 28 3.04 8.16 -4.92
C TRP A 28 3.61 7.20 -3.87
N ALA A 29 4.10 7.73 -2.76
CA ALA A 29 4.68 6.91 -1.70
C ALA A 29 3.66 5.93 -1.11
N PHE A 30 2.45 6.43 -0.81
CA PHE A 30 1.37 5.62 -0.27
C PHE A 30 0.90 4.54 -1.25
N GLY A 31 0.76 4.90 -2.53
CA GLY A 31 0.39 3.97 -3.59
C GLY A 31 1.41 2.84 -3.80
N ILE A 32 2.71 3.16 -3.79
CA ILE A 32 3.79 2.17 -3.86
C ILE A 32 3.73 1.23 -2.65
N GLY A 33 3.53 1.77 -1.45
CA GLY A 33 3.37 0.96 -0.24
C GLY A 33 2.16 0.04 -0.31
N ALA A 34 1.02 0.53 -0.79
CA ALA A 34 -0.21 -0.24 -0.96
C ALA A 34 -0.05 -1.35 -2.01
N PHE A 35 0.61 -1.06 -3.13
CA PHE A 35 0.96 -2.07 -4.14
C PHE A 35 1.80 -3.20 -3.54
N LEU A 36 2.88 -2.85 -2.83
CA LEU A 36 3.77 -3.84 -2.22
C LEU A 36 3.07 -4.64 -1.11
N ALA A 37 2.05 -4.08 -0.46
CA ALA A 37 1.22 -4.79 0.51
C ALA A 37 0.43 -5.95 -0.11
N CYS A 38 0.17 -5.91 -1.40
CA CYS A 38 -0.54 -6.93 -2.16
C CYS A 38 0.39 -8.07 -2.65
N THR A 39 1.71 -7.93 -2.55
CA THR A 39 2.65 -8.97 -2.98
C THR A 39 2.71 -10.14 -1.98
N PRO A 40 3.10 -11.37 -2.40
CA PRO A 40 3.19 -12.54 -1.52
C PRO A 40 4.36 -12.51 -0.53
N ALA A 41 4.89 -11.33 -0.23
CA ALA A 41 6.00 -11.13 0.69
C ALA A 41 5.54 -10.99 2.16
N MET A 42 4.79 -11.99 2.65
CA MET A 42 4.21 -11.96 4.01
C MET A 42 5.24 -11.63 5.10
N GLY A 43 4.92 -10.62 5.91
CA GLY A 43 5.80 -10.14 6.99
C GLY A 43 6.86 -9.14 6.54
N PHE A 44 7.23 -9.08 5.26
CA PHE A 44 8.28 -8.20 4.73
C PHE A 44 7.76 -6.95 4.02
N HIS A 45 6.44 -6.80 3.85
CA HIS A 45 5.84 -5.66 3.12
C HIS A 45 6.35 -4.30 3.57
N GLY A 46 6.50 -4.09 4.89
CA GLY A 46 7.03 -2.84 5.45
C GLY A 46 8.48 -2.57 5.05
N TRP A 47 9.33 -3.60 5.06
CA TRP A 47 10.73 -3.48 4.66
C TRP A 47 10.87 -3.24 3.16
N LEU A 48 10.07 -3.94 2.34
CA LEU A 48 10.01 -3.72 0.90
C LEU A 48 9.54 -2.31 0.58
N ALA A 49 8.52 -1.81 1.27
CA ALA A 49 8.02 -0.44 1.09
C ALA A 49 9.07 0.62 1.46
N LEU A 50 9.80 0.41 2.57
CA LEU A 50 10.90 1.29 2.97
C LEU A 50 12.05 1.25 1.97
N GLY A 51 12.43 0.07 1.50
CA GLY A 51 13.47 -0.12 0.48
C GLY A 51 13.09 0.55 -0.84
N ALA A 52 11.91 0.27 -1.36
CA ALA A 52 11.40 0.87 -2.59
C ALA A 52 11.31 2.40 -2.49
N ALA A 53 10.78 2.92 -1.39
CA ALA A 53 10.71 4.37 -1.16
C ALA A 53 12.10 5.01 -1.10
N THR A 54 13.10 4.30 -0.55
CA THR A 54 14.49 4.78 -0.50
C THR A 54 15.09 4.86 -1.90
N VAL A 55 14.96 3.79 -2.70
CA VAL A 55 15.48 3.72 -4.07
C VAL A 55 14.80 4.74 -4.98
N LEU A 56 13.48 4.88 -4.85
CA LEU A 56 12.68 5.81 -5.65
C LEU A 56 12.69 7.25 -5.12
N LYS A 57 13.45 7.52 -4.06
CA LYS A 57 13.54 8.83 -3.39
C LYS A 57 12.15 9.39 -3.02
N LYS A 58 11.28 8.51 -2.52
CA LYS A 58 9.93 8.85 -2.06
C LYS A 58 9.86 8.86 -0.53
N ASN A 59 8.81 9.47 0.00
CA ASN A 59 8.63 9.56 1.45
C ASN A 59 8.41 8.17 2.06
N ARG A 60 9.37 7.74 2.88
CA ARG A 60 9.42 6.40 3.51
C ARG A 60 8.26 6.16 4.46
N LEU A 61 7.81 7.21 5.17
CA LEU A 61 6.72 7.09 6.13
C LEU A 61 5.42 6.74 5.41
N PHE A 62 5.09 7.48 4.34
CA PHE A 62 3.85 7.23 3.60
C PHE A 62 3.88 5.90 2.85
N ALA A 63 5.04 5.46 2.35
CA ALA A 63 5.19 4.12 1.79
C ALA A 63 4.98 3.03 2.84
N TRP A 64 5.55 3.20 4.03
CA TRP A 64 5.35 2.29 5.13
C TRP A 64 3.87 2.26 5.60
N LEU A 65 3.21 3.42 5.69
CA LEU A 65 1.77 3.49 6.01
C LEU A 65 0.92 2.78 4.95
N GLY A 66 1.20 3.00 3.67
CA GLY A 66 0.54 2.31 2.57
C GLY A 66 0.67 0.79 2.66
N SER A 67 1.85 0.29 3.07
CA SER A 67 2.06 -1.15 3.25
C SER A 67 1.27 -1.77 4.41
N ARG A 68 0.63 -0.98 5.27
CA ARG A 68 -0.21 -1.47 6.39
C ARG A 68 -1.66 -1.76 5.99
N ILE A 69 -2.06 -1.46 4.76
CA ILE A 69 -3.42 -1.72 4.26
C ILE A 69 -3.71 -3.22 4.22
N SER A 70 -2.72 -4.04 3.83
CA SER A 70 -2.81 -5.49 3.90
C SER A 70 -2.61 -5.95 5.35
N ASN A 71 -3.62 -5.73 6.18
CA ASN A 71 -3.67 -6.30 7.52
C ASN A 71 -4.32 -7.69 7.47
N MET A 72 -4.21 -8.43 8.59
CA MET A 72 -4.67 -9.81 8.70
C MET A 72 -6.17 -10.00 8.37
N LEU A 73 -6.97 -8.93 8.47
CA LEU A 73 -8.40 -8.96 8.17
C LEU A 73 -8.69 -8.79 6.67
N ILE A 74 -7.96 -7.94 5.98
CA ILE A 74 -8.18 -7.57 4.57
C ILE A 74 -7.38 -8.49 3.64
N LEU A 75 -6.22 -8.97 4.08
CA LEU A 75 -5.31 -9.80 3.29
C LEU A 75 -6.01 -11.00 2.61
N PRO A 76 -6.86 -11.80 3.27
CA PRO A 76 -7.50 -12.94 2.62
C PRO A 76 -8.35 -12.54 1.41
N PHE A 77 -9.04 -11.41 1.49
CA PHE A 77 -9.90 -10.92 0.39
C PHE A 77 -9.05 -10.46 -0.80
N ILE A 78 -7.93 -9.78 -0.53
CA ILE A 78 -6.99 -9.35 -1.56
C ILE A 78 -6.41 -10.59 -2.26
N VAL A 79 -5.91 -11.58 -1.51
CA VAL A 79 -5.32 -12.80 -2.06
C VAL A 79 -6.33 -13.57 -2.91
N ILE A 80 -7.58 -13.71 -2.44
CA ILE A 80 -8.63 -14.36 -3.23
C ILE A 80 -8.86 -13.61 -4.55
N ALA A 81 -8.95 -12.28 -4.51
CA ALA A 81 -9.13 -11.49 -5.73
C ALA A 81 -7.94 -11.64 -6.69
N GLU A 82 -6.71 -11.64 -6.18
CA GLU A 82 -5.49 -11.80 -6.97
C GLU A 82 -5.42 -13.16 -7.65
N VAL A 83 -5.65 -14.23 -6.87
CA VAL A 83 -5.67 -15.61 -7.40
C VAL A 83 -6.76 -15.79 -8.44
N GLN A 84 -7.96 -15.29 -8.18
CA GLN A 84 -9.09 -15.37 -9.10
C GLN A 84 -8.81 -14.64 -10.42
N VAL A 85 -8.29 -13.41 -10.36
CA VAL A 85 -7.94 -12.63 -11.56
C VAL A 85 -6.85 -13.34 -12.35
N ALA A 86 -5.80 -13.82 -11.70
CA ALA A 86 -4.71 -14.54 -12.37
C ALA A 86 -5.20 -15.85 -13.00
N HIS A 87 -6.00 -16.63 -12.28
CA HIS A 87 -6.57 -17.88 -12.80
C HIS A 87 -7.46 -17.61 -14.00
N ARG A 88 -8.32 -16.58 -13.94
CA ARG A 88 -9.17 -16.15 -15.06
C ARG A 88 -8.37 -15.76 -16.29
N LEU A 89 -7.23 -15.09 -16.10
CA LEU A 89 -6.34 -14.69 -17.20
C LEU A 89 -5.59 -15.87 -17.84
N ARG A 90 -5.25 -16.89 -17.04
CA ARG A 90 -4.48 -18.04 -17.49
C ARG A 90 -5.33 -19.18 -18.02
N ALA A 91 -6.42 -19.51 -17.32
CA ALA A 91 -7.26 -20.68 -17.61
C ALA A 91 -8.57 -20.32 -18.34
N GLY A 92 -8.94 -19.04 -18.35
CA GLY A 92 -10.18 -18.58 -19.00
C GLY A 92 -11.45 -18.79 -18.17
N GLU A 93 -11.33 -19.34 -16.96
CA GLU A 93 -12.45 -19.63 -16.05
C GLU A 93 -12.13 -19.16 -14.62
N TRP A 94 -13.18 -19.07 -13.77
CA TRP A 94 -13.02 -18.73 -12.37
C TRP A 94 -12.63 -19.97 -11.56
N LEU A 95 -11.70 -19.82 -10.64
CA LEU A 95 -11.26 -20.91 -9.77
C LEU A 95 -12.37 -21.26 -8.76
N VAL A 96 -12.76 -22.52 -8.73
CA VAL A 96 -13.63 -23.06 -7.69
C VAL A 96 -12.77 -23.39 -6.47
N LEU A 97 -12.93 -22.61 -5.41
CA LEU A 97 -12.20 -22.79 -4.15
C LEU A 97 -12.87 -23.90 -3.33
N ASP A 98 -12.36 -25.11 -3.45
CA ASP A 98 -12.68 -26.24 -2.58
C ASP A 98 -11.45 -26.64 -1.74
N ARG A 99 -11.68 -27.25 -0.57
CA ARG A 99 -10.58 -27.66 0.33
C ARG A 99 -9.60 -28.61 -0.33
N GLY A 100 -10.07 -29.52 -1.17
CA GLY A 100 -9.23 -30.43 -1.93
C GLY A 100 -8.36 -29.69 -2.93
N THR A 101 -8.92 -28.76 -3.67
CA THR A 101 -8.24 -27.91 -4.65
C THR A 101 -7.12 -27.09 -4.02
N VAL A 102 -7.37 -26.49 -2.87
CA VAL A 102 -6.37 -25.64 -2.17
C VAL A 102 -5.13 -26.45 -1.77
N ILE A 103 -5.32 -27.69 -1.27
CA ILE A 103 -4.21 -28.54 -0.82
C ILE A 103 -3.38 -29.06 -2.00
N HIS A 104 -4.05 -29.57 -3.04
CA HIS A 104 -3.37 -30.20 -4.17
C HIS A 104 -2.78 -29.19 -5.18
N GLN A 105 -3.35 -27.99 -5.27
CA GLN A 105 -2.92 -26.94 -6.20
C GLN A 105 -2.15 -25.79 -5.54
N ALA A 106 -1.67 -25.97 -4.32
CA ALA A 106 -0.96 -24.93 -3.59
C ALA A 106 0.18 -24.25 -4.41
N PRO A 107 1.04 -24.95 -5.16
CA PRO A 107 2.08 -24.31 -5.96
C PRO A 107 1.52 -23.42 -7.07
N SER A 108 0.45 -23.85 -7.75
CA SER A 108 -0.20 -23.04 -8.80
C SER A 108 -0.93 -21.84 -8.23
N LEU A 109 -1.51 -21.97 -7.05
CA LEU A 109 -2.17 -20.86 -6.33
C LEU A 109 -1.16 -19.78 -5.91
N ILE A 110 0.05 -20.16 -5.48
CA ILE A 110 1.12 -19.22 -5.18
C ILE A 110 1.56 -18.48 -6.45
N LEU A 111 1.68 -19.19 -7.56
CA LEU A 111 2.00 -18.57 -8.86
C LEU A 111 0.89 -17.62 -9.30
N ASP A 112 -0.38 -18.02 -9.18
CA ASP A 112 -1.52 -17.19 -9.47
C ASP A 112 -1.55 -15.95 -8.54
N TRP A 113 -1.20 -16.11 -7.29
CA TRP A 113 -1.04 -14.98 -6.37
C TRP A 113 0.04 -14.00 -6.85
N CYS A 114 1.23 -14.49 -7.21
CA CYS A 114 2.30 -13.64 -7.75
C CYS A 114 1.88 -12.89 -9.02
N ILE A 115 1.20 -13.57 -9.95
CA ILE A 115 0.73 -12.95 -11.21
C ILE A 115 -0.40 -11.96 -10.94
N GLY A 116 -1.37 -12.32 -10.10
CA GLY A 116 -2.54 -11.50 -9.77
C GLY A 116 -2.20 -10.25 -8.96
N SER A 117 -1.10 -10.28 -8.19
CA SER A 117 -0.66 -9.12 -7.42
C SER A 117 -0.29 -7.92 -8.32
N ILE A 118 0.10 -8.17 -9.57
CA ILE A 118 0.43 -7.10 -10.52
C ILE A 118 -0.83 -6.29 -10.91
N PRO A 119 -1.88 -6.86 -11.51
CA PRO A 119 -3.06 -6.10 -11.90
C PRO A 119 -3.90 -5.65 -10.71
N VAL A 120 -4.15 -6.53 -9.73
CA VAL A 120 -4.99 -6.20 -8.57
C VAL A 120 -4.27 -5.25 -7.62
N GLY A 121 -3.03 -5.58 -7.24
CA GLY A 121 -2.20 -4.71 -6.40
C GLY A 121 -1.90 -3.38 -7.08
N GLY A 122 -1.68 -3.37 -8.41
CA GLY A 122 -1.53 -2.15 -9.20
C GLY A 122 -2.77 -1.26 -9.14
N ALA A 123 -3.96 -1.83 -9.33
CA ALA A 123 -5.22 -1.10 -9.21
C ALA A 123 -5.43 -0.53 -7.80
N ILE A 124 -5.21 -1.35 -6.77
CA ILE A 124 -5.30 -0.92 -5.36
C ILE A 124 -4.29 0.20 -5.07
N GLY A 125 -3.04 0.03 -5.49
CA GLY A 125 -1.98 1.02 -5.30
C GLY A 125 -2.30 2.36 -5.97
N ILE A 126 -2.81 2.34 -7.20
CA ILE A 126 -3.22 3.55 -7.93
C ILE A 126 -4.40 4.22 -7.23
N LEU A 127 -5.47 3.48 -6.90
CA LEU A 127 -6.66 4.04 -6.26
C LEU A 127 -6.34 4.67 -4.92
N LEU A 128 -5.58 3.98 -4.08
CA LEU A 128 -5.23 4.46 -2.75
C LEU A 128 -4.18 5.58 -2.80
N GLY A 129 -3.28 5.55 -3.77
CA GLY A 129 -2.34 6.62 -4.04
C GLY A 129 -3.05 7.92 -4.46
N LEU A 130 -4.03 7.81 -5.38
CA LEU A 130 -4.87 8.94 -5.79
C LEU A 130 -5.71 9.48 -4.63
N LEU A 131 -6.27 8.61 -3.82
CA LEU A 131 -7.02 9.00 -2.62
C LEU A 131 -6.14 9.76 -1.62
N ALA A 132 -4.96 9.24 -1.33
CA ALA A 132 -3.99 9.88 -0.45
C ALA A 132 -3.55 11.24 -0.98
N TRP A 133 -3.31 11.37 -2.29
CA TRP A 133 -3.02 12.63 -2.95
C TRP A 133 -4.17 13.63 -2.82
N ALA A 134 -5.40 13.21 -3.10
CA ALA A 134 -6.58 14.06 -3.01
C ALA A 134 -6.79 14.58 -1.57
N ILE A 135 -6.67 13.71 -0.57
CA ILE A 135 -6.79 14.07 0.85
C ILE A 135 -5.68 15.08 1.25
N ALA A 136 -4.43 14.82 0.85
CA ALA A 136 -3.31 15.68 1.15
C ALA A 136 -3.48 17.07 0.51
N THR A 137 -3.90 17.13 -0.75
CA THR A 137 -4.19 18.38 -1.47
C THR A 137 -5.31 19.19 -0.80
N HIS A 138 -6.39 18.50 -0.43
CA HIS A 138 -7.52 19.16 0.24
C HIS A 138 -7.12 19.75 1.59
N ARG A 139 -6.35 19.00 2.39
CA ARG A 139 -5.83 19.49 3.68
C ARG A 139 -4.88 20.69 3.50
N GLN A 140 -4.03 20.66 2.49
CA GLN A 140 -3.10 21.77 2.23
C GLN A 140 -3.84 23.05 1.83
N ARG A 141 -4.86 22.96 0.97
CA ARG A 141 -5.70 24.10 0.58
C ARG A 141 -6.42 24.75 1.76
N ARG A 142 -6.89 23.95 2.73
CA ARG A 142 -7.54 24.45 3.95
C ARG A 142 -6.56 25.08 4.95
N ALA A 143 -5.30 24.71 4.91
CA ALA A 143 -4.26 25.22 5.80
C ALA A 143 -3.60 26.52 5.28
N SER A 144 -3.81 26.88 4.00
CA SER A 144 -3.33 28.13 3.43
C SER A 144 -4.28 29.26 3.88
N PRO A 145 -3.83 30.25 4.69
CA PRO A 145 -4.65 31.40 5.04
C PRO A 145 -5.03 32.19 3.79
N SER A 146 -6.26 32.69 3.72
CA SER A 146 -6.63 33.68 2.71
C SER A 146 -5.68 34.88 2.78
N PRO A 147 -5.20 35.43 1.65
CA PRO A 147 -4.42 36.66 1.68
C PRO A 147 -5.26 37.75 2.40
N PRO A 148 -4.62 38.61 3.23
CA PRO A 148 -5.33 39.73 3.84
C PRO A 148 -5.99 40.54 2.73
N ALA A 149 -7.26 40.85 2.89
CA ALA A 149 -7.96 41.77 2.01
C ALA A 149 -7.21 43.12 2.09
N GLU A 150 -6.54 43.47 0.99
CA GLU A 150 -5.95 44.82 0.87
C GLU A 150 -7.10 45.80 0.84
N GLY A 151 -7.25 46.54 1.95
CA GLY A 151 -8.18 47.68 2.08
C GLY A 151 -7.52 48.96 1.63
#